data_ef19528096d6e7ac75eaa5914ca44e2a
#
_entry.id   ef19528096d6e7ac75eaa5914ca44e2a
#
_cell.length_a   1.000
_cell.length_b   1.000
_cell.length_c   1.000
_cell.angle_alpha   90.00
_cell.angle_beta   90.00
_cell.angle_gamma   90.00
#
_symmetry.space_group_name_H-M   'P 1'
#
loop_
_entity.id
_entity.type
_entity.pdbx_description
1 polymer ?
#
loop_
_entity_poly.entity_id
_entity_poly.type
_entity_poly.pdbx_seq_one_letter_code
_entity_poly.pdbx_strand_id
1 'polypeptide(L)'
;MICDGNINTFRYVSRHTDLDTYVIDVPDSCSPEAVEYVTMQLKELIQKLEALTGKRLSMADLSETLARENQSKAYYKEFLKLQAERYYPSTLTLQMYMLFATHLNIGTPETLDLFRSFAEDIKQYPKYDGTRIVWVHLLPFYQETLKHYFNLN
;
A
#
# COMPACT_ATOMS: atom_id res chain seq x y z
N MET A 1 8.48 -1.44 10.26
CA MET A 1 8.68 -0.68 11.52
C MET A 1 7.70 0.48 11.55
N ILE A 2 6.80 0.50 12.50
CA ILE A 2 5.92 1.65 12.74
C ILE A 2 6.69 2.57 13.68
N CYS A 3 6.77 3.87 13.36
CA CYS A 3 7.46 4.83 14.23
C CYS A 3 6.72 4.98 15.57
N ASP A 4 7.43 5.38 16.61
CA ASP A 4 6.89 5.53 17.96
C ASP A 4 5.65 6.46 18.02
N GLY A 5 5.61 7.47 17.15
CA GLY A 5 4.45 8.35 17.02
C GLY A 5 3.18 7.60 16.63
N ASN A 6 3.25 6.69 15.67
CA ASN A 6 2.10 5.89 15.25
C ASN A 6 1.68 4.90 16.34
N ILE A 7 2.62 4.25 17.03
CA ILE A 7 2.29 3.36 18.16
C ILE A 7 1.53 4.13 19.24
N ASN A 8 1.97 5.33 19.58
CA ASN A 8 1.30 6.15 20.59
C ASN A 8 -0.10 6.60 20.14
N THR A 9 -0.30 6.88 18.84
CA THR A 9 -1.62 7.19 18.30
C THR A 9 -2.58 6.00 18.47
N PHE A 10 -2.16 4.80 18.09
CA PHE A 10 -2.98 3.59 18.27
C PHE A 10 -3.26 3.27 19.75
N ARG A 11 -2.29 3.44 20.62
CA ARG A 11 -2.47 3.29 22.08
C ARG A 11 -3.47 4.31 22.64
N TYR A 12 -3.43 5.55 22.15
CA TYR A 12 -4.40 6.57 22.54
C TYR A 12 -5.80 6.19 22.09
N VAL A 13 -5.97 5.79 20.82
CA VAL A 13 -7.27 5.33 20.30
C VAL A 13 -7.80 4.16 21.12
N SER A 14 -6.99 3.13 21.36
CA SER A 14 -7.37 1.96 22.16
C SER A 14 -7.81 2.29 23.59
N ARG A 15 -7.23 3.34 24.20
CA ARG A 15 -7.62 3.78 25.56
C ARG A 15 -8.91 4.59 25.61
N HIS A 16 -9.32 5.19 24.51
CA HIS A 16 -10.47 6.10 24.43
C HIS A 16 -11.64 5.55 23.62
N THR A 17 -11.51 4.33 23.15
CA THR A 17 -12.55 3.61 22.41
C THR A 17 -12.61 2.17 22.92
N ASP A 18 -13.74 1.50 22.71
CA ASP A 18 -13.89 0.08 23.02
C ASP A 18 -13.32 -0.83 21.90
N LEU A 19 -12.39 -0.30 21.08
CA LEU A 19 -11.78 -1.04 19.99
C LEU A 19 -10.56 -1.82 20.47
N ASP A 20 -10.58 -3.12 20.26
CA ASP A 20 -9.41 -3.98 20.46
C ASP A 20 -8.29 -3.59 19.50
N THR A 21 -7.08 -3.42 20.05
CA THR A 21 -5.88 -3.16 19.27
C THR A 21 -4.96 -4.37 19.35
N TYR A 22 -4.57 -4.88 18.19
CA TYR A 22 -3.59 -5.94 18.07
C TYR A 22 -2.32 -5.39 17.41
N VAL A 23 -1.18 -5.55 18.09
CA VAL A 23 0.11 -5.09 17.59
C VAL A 23 0.94 -6.30 17.22
N ILE A 24 1.45 -6.34 15.99
CA ILE A 24 2.44 -7.32 15.55
C ILE A 24 3.81 -6.71 15.81
N ASP A 25 4.58 -7.34 16.69
CA ASP A 25 5.95 -6.95 16.99
C ASP A 25 6.91 -7.72 16.09
N VAL A 26 7.75 -6.99 15.35
CA VAL A 26 8.70 -7.56 14.40
C VAL A 26 10.12 -7.31 14.93
N PRO A 27 10.85 -8.37 15.33
CA PRO A 27 12.23 -8.24 15.78
C PRO A 27 13.16 -7.68 14.69
N ASP A 28 14.23 -7.03 15.12
CA ASP A 28 15.26 -6.51 14.21
C ASP A 28 16.15 -7.60 13.60
N SER A 29 16.10 -8.81 14.15
CA SER A 29 16.88 -9.95 13.67
C SER A 29 16.09 -10.80 12.66
N CYS A 30 16.78 -11.44 11.73
CA CYS A 30 16.22 -12.41 10.80
C CYS A 30 16.52 -13.86 11.22
N SER A 31 16.59 -14.13 12.54
CA SER A 31 16.86 -15.47 13.07
C SER A 31 15.65 -16.40 12.92
N PRO A 32 15.83 -17.73 12.96
CA PRO A 32 14.71 -18.68 12.97
C PRO A 32 13.70 -18.39 14.08
N GLU A 33 14.18 -18.03 15.26
CA GLU A 33 13.37 -17.69 16.45
C GLU A 33 12.52 -16.42 16.18
N ALA A 34 13.07 -15.43 15.48
CA ALA A 34 12.33 -14.22 15.10
C ALA A 34 11.20 -14.57 14.11
N VAL A 35 11.46 -15.46 13.15
CA VAL A 35 10.44 -15.95 12.20
C VAL A 35 9.33 -16.72 12.95
N GLU A 36 9.70 -17.59 13.89
CA GLU A 36 8.73 -18.31 14.72
C GLU A 36 7.88 -17.37 15.56
N TYR A 37 8.50 -16.37 16.18
CA TYR A 37 7.82 -15.35 16.98
C TYR A 37 6.77 -14.57 16.17
N VAL A 38 7.13 -14.09 14.98
CA VAL A 38 6.18 -13.39 14.10
C VAL A 38 5.08 -14.34 13.60
N THR A 39 5.44 -15.59 13.28
CA THR A 39 4.48 -16.60 12.82
C THR A 39 3.43 -16.89 13.91
N MET A 40 3.84 -16.96 15.17
CA MET A 40 2.92 -17.16 16.31
C MET A 40 1.93 -16.01 16.40
N GLN A 41 2.40 -14.76 16.34
CA GLN A 41 1.53 -13.57 16.38
C GLN A 41 0.54 -13.53 15.21
N LEU A 42 0.97 -13.89 14.00
CA LEU A 42 0.08 -13.97 12.84
C LEU A 42 -1.01 -15.04 13.02
N LYS A 43 -0.67 -16.20 13.60
CA LYS A 43 -1.66 -17.25 13.92
C LYS A 43 -2.67 -16.78 14.97
N GLU A 44 -2.23 -16.07 15.99
CA GLU A 44 -3.12 -15.46 16.99
C GLU A 44 -4.03 -14.40 16.38
N LEU A 45 -3.51 -13.55 15.49
CA LEU A 45 -4.30 -12.57 14.76
C LEU A 45 -5.39 -13.25 13.91
N ILE A 46 -5.05 -14.32 13.19
CA ILE A 46 -6.01 -15.11 12.41
C ILE A 46 -7.14 -15.61 13.31
N GLN A 47 -6.82 -16.22 14.45
CA GLN A 47 -7.83 -16.71 15.40
C GLN A 47 -8.74 -15.59 15.90
N LYS A 48 -8.19 -14.42 16.23
CA LYS A 48 -8.99 -13.25 16.63
C LYS A 48 -9.91 -12.78 15.52
N LEU A 49 -9.41 -12.67 14.30
CA LEU A 49 -10.21 -12.24 13.16
C LEU A 49 -11.30 -13.25 12.80
N GLU A 50 -11.01 -14.54 12.88
CA GLU A 50 -12.01 -15.60 12.70
C GLU A 50 -13.12 -15.53 13.75
N ALA A 51 -12.75 -15.29 15.02
CA ALA A 51 -13.72 -15.13 16.11
C ALA A 51 -14.62 -13.88 15.93
N LEU A 52 -14.03 -12.75 15.49
CA LEU A 52 -14.75 -11.51 15.27
C LEU A 52 -15.68 -11.54 14.04
N THR A 53 -15.23 -12.17 12.97
CA THR A 53 -15.94 -12.15 11.68
C THR A 53 -16.86 -13.35 11.46
N GLY A 54 -16.69 -14.42 12.22
CA GLY A 54 -17.36 -15.70 12.01
C GLY A 54 -16.90 -16.43 10.73
N LYS A 55 -15.88 -15.92 10.05
CA LYS A 55 -15.31 -16.50 8.82
C LYS A 55 -14.01 -17.23 9.17
N ARG A 56 -13.70 -18.27 8.42
CA ARG A 56 -12.42 -18.98 8.54
C ARG A 56 -11.49 -18.59 7.39
N LEU A 57 -10.21 -18.45 7.70
CA LEU A 57 -9.19 -18.24 6.69
C LEU A 57 -9.04 -19.48 5.80
N SER A 58 -9.20 -19.30 4.50
CA SER A 58 -8.88 -20.31 3.49
C SER A 58 -7.45 -20.07 2.98
N MET A 59 -6.62 -21.11 3.02
CA MET A 59 -5.27 -21.03 2.45
C MET A 59 -5.29 -20.88 0.93
N ALA A 60 -6.34 -21.36 0.26
CA ALA A 60 -6.55 -21.14 -1.17
C ALA A 60 -6.84 -19.66 -1.46
N ASP A 61 -7.75 -19.04 -0.72
CA ASP A 61 -8.10 -17.62 -0.88
C ASP A 61 -6.91 -16.71 -0.55
N LEU A 62 -6.13 -17.07 0.48
CA LEU A 62 -4.90 -16.35 0.80
C LEU A 62 -3.88 -16.43 -0.35
N SER A 63 -3.66 -17.62 -0.90
CA SER A 63 -2.74 -17.82 -2.02
C SER A 63 -3.18 -17.05 -3.26
N GLU A 64 -4.47 -17.04 -3.56
CA GLU A 64 -5.03 -16.28 -4.66
C GLU A 64 -4.87 -14.76 -4.44
N THR A 65 -5.13 -14.28 -3.23
CA THR A 65 -4.95 -12.88 -2.85
C THR A 65 -3.49 -12.45 -3.00
N LEU A 66 -2.54 -13.25 -2.54
CA LEU A 66 -1.11 -13.01 -2.71
C LEU A 66 -0.67 -13.03 -4.18
N ALA A 67 -1.25 -13.91 -4.99
CA ALA A 67 -0.99 -13.92 -6.44
C ALA A 67 -1.49 -12.64 -7.10
N ARG A 68 -2.69 -12.16 -6.77
CA ARG A 68 -3.21 -10.87 -7.24
C ARG A 68 -2.37 -9.69 -6.77
N GLU A 69 -1.93 -9.71 -5.53
CA GLU A 69 -1.01 -8.69 -4.98
C GLU A 69 0.29 -8.62 -5.80
N ASN A 70 0.92 -9.76 -6.07
CA ASN A 70 2.14 -9.81 -6.86
C ASN A 70 1.94 -9.32 -8.30
N GLN A 71 0.81 -9.65 -8.93
CA GLN A 71 0.47 -9.14 -10.25
C GLN A 71 0.22 -7.63 -10.23
N SER A 72 -0.49 -7.12 -9.23
CA SER A 72 -0.72 -5.68 -9.05
C SER A 72 0.59 -4.92 -8.90
N LYS A 73 1.51 -5.43 -8.09
CA LYS A 73 2.87 -4.88 -7.94
C LYS A 73 3.66 -4.89 -9.25
N ALA A 74 3.54 -5.93 -10.06
CA ALA A 74 4.20 -6.03 -11.35
C ALA A 74 3.70 -4.96 -12.33
N TYR A 75 2.39 -4.78 -12.45
CA TYR A 75 1.79 -3.72 -13.29
C TYR A 75 2.15 -2.32 -12.80
N TYR A 76 2.09 -2.09 -11.49
CA TYR A 76 2.47 -0.79 -10.93
C TYR A 76 3.95 -0.49 -11.18
N LYS A 77 4.83 -1.46 -11.04
CA LYS A 77 6.26 -1.32 -11.37
C LYS A 77 6.49 -1.04 -12.86
N GLU A 78 5.73 -1.67 -13.75
CA GLU A 78 5.75 -1.38 -15.19
C GLU A 78 5.30 0.05 -15.47
N PHE A 79 4.19 0.49 -14.88
CA PHE A 79 3.71 1.86 -14.99
C PHE A 79 4.77 2.87 -14.55
N LEU A 80 5.40 2.69 -13.37
CA LEU A 80 6.44 3.60 -12.87
C LEU A 80 7.67 3.67 -13.79
N LYS A 81 8.07 2.55 -14.40
CA LYS A 81 9.14 2.54 -15.41
C LYS A 81 8.77 3.36 -16.63
N LEU A 82 7.56 3.17 -17.14
CA LEU A 82 7.07 3.90 -18.31
C LEU A 82 6.86 5.39 -17.99
N GLN A 83 6.47 5.74 -16.78
CA GLN A 83 6.34 7.13 -16.32
C GLN A 83 7.71 7.85 -16.30
N ALA A 84 8.81 7.12 -16.14
CA ALA A 84 10.14 7.69 -16.28
C ALA A 84 10.51 8.04 -17.74
N GLU A 85 9.76 7.54 -18.73
CA GLU A 85 10.06 7.71 -20.16
C GLU A 85 8.97 8.47 -20.92
N ARG A 86 7.75 8.51 -20.37
CA ARG A 86 6.55 9.04 -21.03
C ARG A 86 5.89 10.11 -20.21
N TYR A 87 5.28 11.07 -20.88
CA TYR A 87 4.41 12.03 -20.23
C TYR A 87 3.08 11.35 -19.89
N TYR A 88 2.74 11.26 -18.62
CA TYR A 88 1.45 10.81 -18.15
C TYR A 88 0.78 11.95 -17.39
N PRO A 89 -0.44 12.36 -17.76
CA PRO A 89 -1.14 13.49 -17.14
C PRO A 89 -1.62 13.13 -15.73
N SER A 90 -0.70 13.09 -14.81
CA SER A 90 -0.94 12.68 -13.44
C SER A 90 -0.80 13.88 -12.50
N THR A 91 -1.79 14.07 -11.67
CA THR A 91 -1.74 15.07 -10.61
C THR A 91 -1.10 14.50 -9.35
N LEU A 92 -0.62 15.39 -8.48
CA LEU A 92 -0.14 15.01 -7.15
C LEU A 92 -1.20 14.25 -6.35
N THR A 93 -2.46 14.64 -6.50
CA THR A 93 -3.60 13.98 -5.87
C THR A 93 -3.78 12.55 -6.39
N LEU A 94 -3.69 12.32 -7.69
CA LEU A 94 -3.78 10.97 -8.27
C LEU A 94 -2.64 10.08 -7.76
N GLN A 95 -1.40 10.58 -7.73
CA GLN A 95 -0.25 9.84 -7.19
C GLN A 95 -0.48 9.42 -5.73
N MET A 96 -1.13 10.27 -4.95
CA MET A 96 -1.47 9.98 -3.56
C MET A 96 -2.51 8.86 -3.46
N TYR A 97 -3.56 8.88 -4.29
CA TYR A 97 -4.54 7.78 -4.34
C TYR A 97 -3.91 6.46 -4.78
N MET A 98 -3.00 6.48 -5.74
CA MET A 98 -2.25 5.29 -6.15
C MET A 98 -1.40 4.73 -5.00
N LEU A 99 -0.76 5.59 -4.21
CA LEU A 99 -0.04 5.18 -3.02
C LEU A 99 -0.96 4.51 -2.00
N PHE A 100 -2.12 5.09 -1.71
CA PHE A 100 -3.11 4.47 -0.82
C PHE A 100 -3.61 3.13 -1.34
N ALA A 101 -3.86 2.99 -2.64
CA ALA A 101 -4.26 1.71 -3.23
C ALA A 101 -3.22 0.61 -3.00
N THR A 102 -1.92 0.95 -3.02
CA THR A 102 -0.85 -0.02 -2.72
C THR A 102 -0.78 -0.42 -1.23
N HIS A 103 -1.35 0.36 -0.32
CA HIS A 103 -1.28 0.09 1.11
C HIS A 103 -2.56 -0.51 1.68
N LEU A 104 -3.71 -0.15 1.13
CA LEU A 104 -5.00 -0.49 1.72
C LEU A 104 -5.75 -1.61 0.99
N ASN A 105 -5.64 -1.66 -0.33
CA ASN A 105 -6.47 -2.53 -1.16
C ASN A 105 -5.69 -3.49 -2.07
N ILE A 106 -4.38 -3.56 -1.91
CA ILE A 106 -3.57 -4.46 -2.72
C ILE A 106 -3.99 -5.92 -2.48
N GLY A 107 -4.13 -6.69 -3.56
CA GLY A 107 -4.66 -8.07 -3.49
C GLY A 107 -6.14 -8.20 -3.83
N THR A 108 -6.88 -7.07 -3.94
CA THR A 108 -8.25 -7.09 -4.47
C THR A 108 -8.28 -7.15 -6.00
N PRO A 109 -9.33 -7.72 -6.61
CA PRO A 109 -9.49 -7.71 -8.08
C PRO A 109 -9.51 -6.29 -8.66
N GLU A 110 -10.16 -5.36 -7.96
CA GLU A 110 -10.29 -3.96 -8.37
C GLU A 110 -8.93 -3.25 -8.45
N THR A 111 -8.06 -3.51 -7.48
CA THR A 111 -6.70 -2.93 -7.51
C THR A 111 -5.84 -3.56 -8.60
N LEU A 112 -6.00 -4.85 -8.87
CA LEU A 112 -5.34 -5.49 -9.99
C LEU A 112 -5.75 -4.86 -11.32
N ASP A 113 -7.06 -4.67 -11.54
CA ASP A 113 -7.58 -4.06 -12.76
C ASP A 113 -7.16 -2.60 -12.89
N LEU A 114 -7.15 -1.86 -11.80
CA LEU A 114 -6.67 -0.47 -11.77
C LEU A 114 -5.21 -0.37 -12.24
N PHE A 115 -4.29 -1.14 -11.65
CA PHE A 115 -2.87 -1.05 -12.02
C PHE A 115 -2.60 -1.62 -13.42
N ARG A 116 -3.35 -2.63 -13.85
CA ARG A 116 -3.31 -3.09 -15.24
C ARG A 116 -3.69 -1.97 -16.19
N SER A 117 -4.79 -1.29 -15.92
CA SER A 117 -5.27 -0.17 -16.73
C SER A 117 -4.24 0.96 -16.83
N PHE A 118 -3.60 1.34 -15.72
CA PHE A 118 -2.53 2.34 -15.74
C PHE A 118 -1.33 1.90 -16.58
N ALA A 119 -0.91 0.64 -16.46
CA ALA A 119 0.22 0.11 -17.22
C ALA A 119 -0.07 0.04 -18.74
N GLU A 120 -1.31 -0.21 -19.13
CA GLU A 120 -1.73 -0.19 -20.54
C GLU A 120 -1.96 1.23 -21.05
N ASP A 121 -2.60 2.08 -20.28
CA ASP A 121 -2.93 3.44 -20.68
C ASP A 121 -1.68 4.28 -20.94
N ILE A 122 -0.68 4.23 -20.08
CA ILE A 122 0.55 4.99 -20.26
C ILE A 122 1.29 4.68 -21.56
N LYS A 123 1.11 3.49 -22.14
CA LYS A 123 1.75 3.11 -23.42
C LYS A 123 1.28 3.96 -24.59
N GLN A 124 0.12 4.58 -24.48
CA GLN A 124 -0.48 5.44 -25.51
C GLN A 124 0.09 6.87 -25.48
N TYR A 125 0.72 7.28 -24.37
CA TYR A 125 1.23 8.62 -24.21
C TYR A 125 2.61 8.82 -24.87
N PRO A 126 2.91 10.05 -25.32
CA PRO A 126 4.17 10.35 -26.00
C PRO A 126 5.37 10.20 -25.07
N LYS A 127 6.54 9.97 -25.66
CA LYS A 127 7.79 10.06 -24.93
C LYS A 127 8.00 11.49 -24.42
N TYR A 128 8.60 11.60 -23.25
CA TYR A 128 8.88 12.86 -22.58
C TYR A 128 10.37 13.01 -22.33
N ASP A 129 10.94 14.12 -22.81
CA ASP A 129 12.35 14.46 -22.69
C ASP A 129 12.63 15.63 -21.72
N GLY A 130 11.60 16.12 -21.04
CA GLY A 130 11.71 17.21 -20.07
C GLY A 130 12.35 16.80 -18.74
N THR A 131 12.39 17.73 -17.81
CA THR A 131 12.90 17.49 -16.45
C THR A 131 12.06 16.47 -15.71
N ARG A 132 12.71 15.45 -15.16
CA ARG A 132 12.07 14.42 -14.33
C ARG A 132 12.33 14.70 -12.87
N ILE A 133 11.27 14.64 -12.08
CA ILE A 133 11.33 14.85 -10.64
C ILE A 133 10.90 13.57 -9.95
N VAL A 134 11.73 13.06 -9.04
CA VAL A 134 11.37 11.96 -8.16
C VAL A 134 10.99 12.56 -6.81
N TRP A 135 9.75 12.34 -6.42
CA TRP A 135 9.31 12.70 -5.08
C TRP A 135 9.57 11.54 -4.12
N VAL A 136 10.35 11.80 -3.09
CA VAL A 136 10.65 10.81 -2.05
C VAL A 136 9.86 11.14 -0.79
N HIS A 137 9.22 10.13 -0.22
CA HIS A 137 8.37 10.25 0.97
C HIS A 137 6.97 10.82 0.69
N LEU A 138 6.23 11.20 1.75
CA LEU A 138 4.84 11.63 1.66
C LEU A 138 4.68 12.90 0.81
N LEU A 139 3.66 12.86 -0.04
CA LEU A 139 3.25 14.03 -0.82
C LEU A 139 2.48 15.01 0.09
N PRO A 140 2.78 16.31 0.04
CA PRO A 140 2.09 17.30 0.87
C PRO A 140 0.70 17.64 0.30
N PHE A 141 -0.14 16.65 0.12
CA PHE A 141 -1.49 16.76 -0.45
C PHE A 141 -2.44 17.67 0.34
N TYR A 142 -2.11 17.95 1.60
CA TYR A 142 -2.83 18.85 2.50
C TYR A 142 -2.49 20.34 2.30
N GLN A 143 -1.44 20.65 1.53
CA GLN A 143 -1.04 22.03 1.27
C GLN A 143 -1.62 22.51 -0.06
N GLU A 144 -2.66 23.33 -0.01
CA GLU A 144 -3.36 23.82 -1.20
C GLU A 144 -2.44 24.55 -2.19
N THR A 145 -1.47 25.32 -1.70
CA THR A 145 -0.49 26.01 -2.56
C THR A 145 0.33 25.03 -3.38
N LEU A 146 0.84 23.94 -2.77
CA LEU A 146 1.60 22.93 -3.48
C LEU A 146 0.73 22.13 -4.44
N LYS A 147 -0.50 21.78 -4.06
CA LYS A 147 -1.47 21.20 -4.97
C LYS A 147 -1.68 22.05 -6.22
N HIS A 148 -1.81 23.36 -6.04
CA HIS A 148 -1.99 24.27 -7.17
C HIS A 148 -0.82 24.19 -8.16
N TYR A 149 0.42 24.16 -7.69
CA TYR A 149 1.59 24.06 -8.56
C TYR A 149 1.73 22.68 -9.22
N PHE A 150 1.50 21.59 -8.50
CA PHE A 150 1.75 20.24 -9.01
C PHE A 150 0.54 19.58 -9.68
N ASN A 151 -0.64 20.15 -9.57
CA ASN A 151 -1.85 19.68 -10.26
C ASN A 151 -2.20 20.53 -11.48
N LEU A 152 -1.40 21.54 -11.80
CA LEU A 152 -1.52 22.28 -13.04
C LEU A 152 -0.88 21.46 -14.17
N ASN A 153 -1.70 21.00 -15.09
CA ASN A 153 -1.30 20.40 -16.36
C ASN A 153 -1.75 21.30 -17.50
#